data_871e3ed84e1428aefef8f0b059c07a2c
#
_entry.id   871e3ed84e1428aefef8f0b059c07a2c
#
_cell.length_a   1.000
_cell.length_b   1.000
_cell.length_c   1.000
_cell.angle_alpha   90.00
_cell.angle_beta   90.00
_cell.angle_gamma   90.00
#
_symmetry.space_group_name_H-M   'P 1'
#
loop_
_entity.id
_entity.type
_entity.pdbx_description
1 polymer ?
#
loop_
_entity_poly.entity_id
_entity_poly.type
_entity_poly.pdbx_seq_one_letter_code
_entity_poly.pdbx_strand_id
1 'polypeptide(L)'
;MDLSKIHIELTGKKERQSKLFSFASSKIVLFLLSLAFSLVVAFLVKKGGVVSGGVLLAALFAFPVLFGILAYPSFAIIILMSSAYLIMWVIRMNLIDFPLGTVMDAFEALILLTFFWHQRFRPNWSFMSEPVSILILIWLFYCFLLVLNPAAASQLAWVYSYRTMAMAMLMYFVFVYFVNTIQFLRIIMITWLILSLFAAVYAMKQEYVGFAQFELNAISDPLMYTLLFIDGHWRKFSVFGDPVAFSYNMVISAMICFSLMWAAPKRWQKIALATLALVFLRVMLFSGTRGAYVLVPTAFAFYFVLTFHRKMLPLVLIAGVVLVVMIKIPTSNPTLYRFQTAFSPNNDASFNVRKQNQLRVRPYIWSHPFGGGLGAAGASGVRFAPDSYLASFPPDSGYARLAVETGWVGLLIFCILVFVVLVTGINYFFKIRDRELRAYCLGMLITVFVLNVGNYPQEAIIQFPSNVYFYMAIALIHVVYRIDKQQNDAATKIGASKNG
;
A
#
# COMPACT_ATOMS: atom_id res chain seq x y z
N MET A 1 -18.91 44.91 -29.35
CA MET A 1 -19.25 44.05 -28.20
C MET A 1 -18.99 44.89 -26.96
N ASP A 2 -20.05 45.29 -26.28
CA ASP A 2 -20.04 46.44 -25.35
C ASP A 2 -19.45 46.02 -23.99
N LEU A 3 -18.22 46.42 -23.72
CA LEU A 3 -17.49 46.14 -22.47
C LEU A 3 -18.18 46.69 -21.20
N SER A 4 -19.09 47.67 -21.36
CA SER A 4 -19.88 48.23 -20.26
C SER A 4 -20.90 47.26 -19.72
N LYS A 5 -21.50 46.40 -20.55
CA LYS A 5 -22.45 45.38 -20.11
C LYS A 5 -21.83 44.22 -19.34
N ILE A 6 -20.58 43.85 -19.69
CA ILE A 6 -19.81 42.80 -18.99
C ILE A 6 -19.39 43.30 -17.61
N HIS A 7 -19.06 44.59 -17.48
CA HIS A 7 -18.68 45.13 -16.18
C HIS A 7 -19.86 45.25 -15.19
N ILE A 8 -21.05 45.56 -15.69
CA ILE A 8 -22.28 45.60 -14.89
C ILE A 8 -22.73 44.19 -14.44
N GLU A 9 -22.56 43.15 -15.29
CA GLU A 9 -22.88 41.79 -14.96
C GLU A 9 -21.94 41.18 -13.91
N LEU A 10 -20.65 41.51 -13.98
CA LEU A 10 -19.63 41.09 -13.02
C LEU A 10 -19.74 41.79 -11.65
N THR A 11 -20.13 43.08 -11.64
CA THR A 11 -20.38 43.82 -10.40
C THR A 11 -21.69 43.36 -9.75
N GLY A 12 -22.74 43.11 -10.48
CA GLY A 12 -24.00 42.57 -9.96
C GLY A 12 -23.88 41.16 -9.39
N LYS A 13 -22.99 40.31 -9.97
CA LYS A 13 -22.69 38.97 -9.43
C LYS A 13 -21.87 39.02 -8.14
N LYS A 14 -20.93 39.95 -8.05
CA LYS A 14 -20.13 40.20 -6.83
C LYS A 14 -21.00 40.76 -5.67
N GLU A 15 -21.92 41.66 -5.99
CA GLU A 15 -22.83 42.23 -4.99
C GLU A 15 -23.86 41.20 -4.48
N ARG A 16 -24.36 40.32 -5.35
CA ARG A 16 -25.24 39.20 -4.95
C ARG A 16 -24.52 38.18 -4.08
N GLN A 17 -23.26 37.85 -4.38
CA GLN A 17 -22.43 36.97 -3.54
C GLN A 17 -22.13 37.61 -2.20
N SER A 18 -21.83 38.93 -2.14
CA SER A 18 -21.53 39.60 -0.88
C SER A 18 -22.79 39.69 0.01
N LYS A 19 -23.99 39.93 -0.55
CA LYS A 19 -25.25 39.93 0.20
C LYS A 19 -25.64 38.52 0.71
N LEU A 20 -25.42 37.46 -0.06
CA LEU A 20 -25.60 36.06 0.39
C LEU A 20 -24.62 35.70 1.52
N PHE A 21 -23.38 36.15 1.43
CA PHE A 21 -22.38 35.93 2.47
C PHE A 21 -22.64 36.75 3.75
N SER A 22 -23.13 38.00 3.63
CA SER A 22 -23.54 38.83 4.77
C SER A 22 -24.81 38.32 5.47
N PHE A 23 -25.75 37.73 4.70
CA PHE A 23 -26.94 37.09 5.26
C PHE A 23 -26.60 35.81 6.04
N ALA A 24 -25.68 34.98 5.52
CA ALA A 24 -25.22 33.79 6.20
C ALA A 24 -24.38 34.09 7.47
N SER A 25 -23.76 35.26 7.55
CA SER A 25 -22.97 35.70 8.71
C SER A 25 -23.80 36.37 9.80
N SER A 26 -25.09 36.58 9.60
CA SER A 26 -25.99 37.11 10.64
C SER A 26 -26.05 36.11 11.81
N LYS A 27 -25.68 36.56 13.00
CA LYS A 27 -25.74 35.74 14.24
C LYS A 27 -27.10 35.13 14.50
N ILE A 28 -28.17 35.80 14.06
CA ILE A 28 -29.57 35.35 14.17
C ILE A 28 -29.81 34.17 13.24
N VAL A 29 -29.38 34.21 11.99
CA VAL A 29 -29.54 33.11 11.03
C VAL A 29 -28.75 31.86 11.49
N LEU A 30 -27.54 32.05 11.97
CA LEU A 30 -26.75 30.99 12.56
C LEU A 30 -27.42 30.36 13.79
N PHE A 31 -28.00 31.19 14.67
CA PHE A 31 -28.74 30.72 15.83
C PHE A 31 -29.98 29.91 15.41
N LEU A 32 -30.77 30.42 14.47
CA LEU A 32 -31.98 29.74 13.98
C LEU A 32 -31.63 28.42 13.29
N LEU A 33 -30.56 28.38 12.48
CA LEU A 33 -30.09 27.17 11.85
C LEU A 33 -29.60 26.14 12.88
N SER A 34 -28.87 26.58 13.91
CA SER A 34 -28.38 25.68 14.97
C SER A 34 -29.56 25.16 15.81
N LEU A 35 -30.57 25.98 16.08
CA LEU A 35 -31.78 25.57 16.80
C LEU A 35 -32.57 24.56 15.97
N ALA A 36 -32.82 24.83 14.69
CA ALA A 36 -33.51 23.91 13.78
C ALA A 36 -32.77 22.57 13.67
N PHE A 37 -31.43 22.61 13.51
CA PHE A 37 -30.60 21.43 13.50
C PHE A 37 -30.72 20.61 14.80
N SER A 38 -30.64 21.30 15.96
CA SER A 38 -30.79 20.63 17.26
C SER A 38 -32.16 19.98 17.46
N LEU A 39 -33.24 20.61 16.98
CA LEU A 39 -34.60 20.04 17.02
C LEU A 39 -34.71 18.80 16.12
N VAL A 40 -34.15 18.84 14.91
CA VAL A 40 -34.10 17.68 14.00
C VAL A 40 -33.32 16.53 14.63
N VAL A 41 -32.16 16.80 15.20
CA VAL A 41 -31.35 15.80 15.91
C VAL A 41 -32.13 15.18 17.08
N ALA A 42 -32.77 16.03 17.93
CA ALA A 42 -33.57 15.56 19.05
C ALA A 42 -34.76 14.69 18.61
N PHE A 43 -35.44 15.08 17.52
CA PHE A 43 -36.54 14.30 16.94
C PHE A 43 -36.08 12.93 16.41
N LEU A 44 -34.95 12.90 15.68
CA LEU A 44 -34.39 11.66 15.14
C LEU A 44 -33.92 10.71 16.24
N VAL A 45 -33.26 11.25 17.28
CA VAL A 45 -32.82 10.46 18.44
C VAL A 45 -34.04 9.92 19.25
N LYS A 46 -35.10 10.74 19.41
CA LYS A 46 -36.34 10.29 20.08
C LYS A 46 -37.00 9.15 19.31
N LYS A 47 -37.02 9.18 17.97
CA LYS A 47 -37.68 8.17 17.13
C LYS A 47 -36.86 6.88 16.96
N GLY A 48 -35.54 6.97 16.85
CA GLY A 48 -34.68 5.85 16.51
C GLY A 48 -33.68 5.42 17.65
N GLY A 49 -33.83 6.00 18.84
CA GLY A 49 -33.03 5.65 20.00
C GLY A 49 -31.52 5.97 19.85
N VAL A 50 -30.70 5.28 20.64
CA VAL A 50 -29.23 5.47 20.70
C VAL A 50 -28.55 5.24 19.35
N VAL A 51 -29.08 4.32 18.53
CA VAL A 51 -28.55 4.01 17.20
C VAL A 51 -28.62 5.23 16.28
N SER A 52 -29.77 5.94 16.26
CA SER A 52 -29.93 7.17 15.44
C SER A 52 -29.01 8.29 15.91
N GLY A 53 -28.79 8.42 17.21
CA GLY A 53 -27.81 9.35 17.79
C GLY A 53 -26.38 9.03 17.31
N GLY A 54 -26.01 7.76 17.34
CA GLY A 54 -24.72 7.27 16.84
C GLY A 54 -24.53 7.55 15.34
N VAL A 55 -25.54 7.30 14.51
CA VAL A 55 -25.50 7.59 13.06
C VAL A 55 -25.35 9.08 12.79
N LEU A 56 -26.07 9.94 13.54
CA LEU A 56 -25.95 11.39 13.39
C LEU A 56 -24.58 11.92 13.80
N LEU A 57 -24.01 11.40 14.90
CA LEU A 57 -22.63 11.72 15.30
C LEU A 57 -21.64 11.26 14.24
N ALA A 58 -21.78 10.04 13.75
CA ALA A 58 -20.94 9.52 12.68
C ALA A 58 -21.02 10.38 11.42
N ALA A 59 -22.23 10.81 11.03
CA ALA A 59 -22.44 11.71 9.88
C ALA A 59 -21.81 13.09 10.11
N LEU A 60 -21.91 13.63 11.32
CA LEU A 60 -21.32 14.92 11.70
C LEU A 60 -19.79 14.91 11.55
N PHE A 61 -19.12 13.81 11.88
CA PHE A 61 -17.68 13.64 11.70
C PHE A 61 -17.33 13.24 10.26
N ALA A 62 -18.16 12.44 9.61
CA ALA A 62 -17.91 12.01 8.23
C ALA A 62 -18.00 13.17 7.23
N PHE A 63 -18.91 14.12 7.42
CA PHE A 63 -19.11 15.22 6.48
C PHE A 63 -17.87 16.13 6.33
N PRO A 64 -17.22 16.64 7.41
CA PRO A 64 -15.98 17.39 7.30
C PRO A 64 -14.84 16.59 6.68
N VAL A 65 -14.77 15.28 6.98
CA VAL A 65 -13.76 14.38 6.37
C VAL A 65 -14.01 14.24 4.88
N LEU A 66 -15.24 13.97 4.45
CA LEU A 66 -15.61 13.89 3.03
C LEU A 66 -15.34 15.21 2.30
N PHE A 67 -15.72 16.33 2.90
CA PHE A 67 -15.39 17.64 2.35
C PHE A 67 -13.87 17.85 2.26
N GLY A 68 -13.13 17.49 3.30
CA GLY A 68 -11.68 17.55 3.31
C GLY A 68 -11.03 16.71 2.21
N ILE A 69 -11.56 15.52 1.93
CA ILE A 69 -11.09 14.64 0.84
C ILE A 69 -11.29 15.30 -0.52
N LEU A 70 -12.45 15.90 -0.76
CA LEU A 70 -12.78 16.54 -2.03
C LEU A 70 -12.00 17.86 -2.23
N ALA A 71 -11.84 18.66 -1.15
CA ALA A 71 -11.21 19.97 -1.20
C ALA A 71 -9.67 19.89 -1.16
N TYR A 72 -9.13 18.89 -0.45
CA TYR A 72 -7.69 18.79 -0.17
C TYR A 72 -7.17 17.37 -0.50
N PRO A 73 -6.84 17.07 -1.77
CA PRO A 73 -6.37 15.74 -2.20
C PRO A 73 -5.14 15.22 -1.44
N SER A 74 -4.26 16.11 -0.99
CA SER A 74 -3.11 15.73 -0.16
C SER A 74 -3.54 15.14 1.19
N PHE A 75 -4.59 15.69 1.80
CA PHE A 75 -5.19 15.16 3.02
C PHE A 75 -5.83 13.78 2.77
N ALA A 76 -6.54 13.64 1.63
CA ALA A 76 -7.13 12.36 1.24
C ALA A 76 -6.09 11.25 1.10
N ILE A 77 -4.93 11.54 0.49
CA ILE A 77 -3.82 10.58 0.36
C ILE A 77 -3.28 10.15 1.73
N ILE A 78 -3.10 11.07 2.67
CA ILE A 78 -2.61 10.74 4.02
C ILE A 78 -3.63 9.90 4.78
N ILE A 79 -4.93 10.20 4.65
CA ILE A 79 -6.00 9.36 5.24
C ILE A 79 -5.99 7.98 4.59
N LEU A 80 -5.89 7.87 3.26
CA LEU A 80 -5.81 6.59 2.56
C LEU A 80 -4.66 5.72 3.09
N MET A 81 -3.47 6.30 3.20
CA MET A 81 -2.30 5.61 3.76
C MET A 81 -2.56 5.11 5.18
N SER A 82 -3.09 5.98 6.03
CA SER A 82 -3.36 5.66 7.44
C SER A 82 -4.46 4.61 7.58
N SER A 83 -5.54 4.75 6.81
CA SER A 83 -6.65 3.79 6.79
C SER A 83 -6.21 2.42 6.29
N ALA A 84 -5.49 2.36 5.16
CA ALA A 84 -4.96 1.10 4.62
C ALA A 84 -4.05 0.38 5.64
N TYR A 85 -3.27 1.14 6.40
CA TYR A 85 -2.35 0.60 7.39
C TYR A 85 -3.06 0.03 8.63
N LEU A 86 -4.16 0.67 9.07
CA LEU A 86 -4.85 0.37 10.31
C LEU A 86 -6.13 -0.45 10.15
N ILE A 87 -6.65 -0.58 8.91
CA ILE A 87 -7.97 -1.19 8.65
C ILE A 87 -8.09 -2.61 9.24
N MET A 88 -7.06 -3.45 9.12
CA MET A 88 -7.08 -4.81 9.62
C MET A 88 -7.11 -4.87 11.15
N TRP A 89 -6.50 -3.89 11.82
CA TRP A 89 -6.57 -3.75 13.26
C TRP A 89 -7.98 -3.37 13.73
N VAL A 90 -8.63 -2.42 13.04
CA VAL A 90 -10.00 -2.00 13.33
C VAL A 90 -11.00 -3.14 13.05
N ILE A 91 -10.84 -3.88 11.95
CA ILE A 91 -11.67 -5.06 11.65
C ILE A 91 -11.58 -6.08 12.79
N ARG A 92 -10.36 -6.34 13.29
CA ARG A 92 -10.14 -7.31 14.35
C ARG A 92 -10.75 -6.89 15.70
N MET A 93 -10.88 -5.59 15.95
CA MET A 93 -11.57 -5.09 17.14
C MET A 93 -13.05 -5.47 17.18
N ASN A 94 -13.63 -5.81 16.02
CA ASN A 94 -15.04 -6.19 15.87
C ASN A 94 -16.02 -5.19 16.54
N LEU A 95 -15.70 -3.89 16.44
CA LEU A 95 -16.50 -2.81 17.05
C LEU A 95 -17.80 -2.55 16.29
N ILE A 96 -17.81 -2.88 15.00
CA ILE A 96 -18.92 -2.60 14.08
C ILE A 96 -19.09 -3.82 13.18
N ASP A 97 -20.28 -4.37 13.16
CA ASP A 97 -20.66 -5.45 12.24
C ASP A 97 -20.97 -4.88 10.84
N PHE A 98 -19.93 -4.32 10.22
CA PHE A 98 -19.99 -3.72 8.88
C PHE A 98 -18.76 -4.15 8.07
N PRO A 99 -18.91 -4.44 6.76
CA PRO A 99 -17.81 -4.86 5.90
C PRO A 99 -16.84 -3.71 5.63
N LEU A 100 -15.91 -3.45 6.55
CA LEU A 100 -14.95 -2.33 6.47
C LEU A 100 -14.08 -2.35 5.21
N GLY A 101 -13.86 -3.52 4.59
CA GLY A 101 -13.22 -3.61 3.28
C GLY A 101 -13.98 -2.85 2.19
N THR A 102 -15.32 -2.90 2.21
CA THR A 102 -16.16 -2.13 1.28
C THR A 102 -16.06 -0.61 1.53
N VAL A 103 -15.85 -0.20 2.80
CA VAL A 103 -15.57 1.22 3.12
C VAL A 103 -14.27 1.69 2.49
N MET A 104 -13.23 0.87 2.49
CA MET A 104 -11.97 1.19 1.81
C MET A 104 -12.17 1.35 0.30
N ASP A 105 -12.89 0.43 -0.34
CA ASP A 105 -13.21 0.56 -1.77
C ASP A 105 -14.01 1.84 -2.07
N ALA A 106 -14.99 2.18 -1.23
CA ALA A 106 -15.76 3.43 -1.37
C ALA A 106 -14.88 4.67 -1.18
N PHE A 107 -13.94 4.61 -0.25
CA PHE A 107 -12.97 5.69 -0.02
C PHE A 107 -12.02 5.87 -1.19
N GLU A 108 -11.47 4.80 -1.74
CA GLU A 108 -10.65 4.83 -2.96
C GLU A 108 -11.45 5.36 -4.16
N ALA A 109 -12.72 4.94 -4.30
CA ALA A 109 -13.61 5.47 -5.34
C ALA A 109 -13.86 6.98 -5.20
N LEU A 110 -14.04 7.48 -3.97
CA LEU A 110 -14.20 8.92 -3.70
C LEU A 110 -12.95 9.70 -4.10
N ILE A 111 -11.76 9.18 -3.82
CA ILE A 111 -10.50 9.80 -4.22
C ILE A 111 -10.36 9.79 -5.75
N LEU A 112 -10.76 8.71 -6.42
CA LEU A 112 -10.80 8.66 -7.89
C LEU A 112 -11.78 9.68 -8.47
N LEU A 113 -12.96 9.85 -7.90
CA LEU A 113 -13.90 10.91 -8.31
C LEU A 113 -13.27 12.30 -8.12
N THR A 114 -12.54 12.51 -7.01
CA THR A 114 -11.81 13.76 -6.76
C THR A 114 -10.73 13.98 -7.83
N PHE A 115 -10.01 12.92 -8.22
CA PHE A 115 -9.04 12.99 -9.30
C PHE A 115 -9.68 13.42 -10.64
N PHE A 116 -10.77 12.78 -11.08
CA PHE A 116 -11.47 13.15 -12.30
C PHE A 116 -12.07 14.56 -12.24
N TRP A 117 -12.57 14.98 -11.07
CA TRP A 117 -13.04 16.33 -10.85
C TRP A 117 -11.94 17.37 -11.06
N HIS A 118 -10.74 17.15 -10.49
CA HIS A 118 -9.61 18.05 -10.67
C HIS A 118 -9.07 18.03 -12.10
N GLN A 119 -9.06 16.89 -12.77
CA GLN A 119 -8.67 16.77 -14.18
C GLN A 119 -9.57 17.60 -15.12
N ARG A 120 -10.85 17.78 -14.75
CA ARG A 120 -11.76 18.64 -15.53
C ARG A 120 -11.32 20.11 -15.52
N PHE A 121 -10.79 20.60 -14.40
CA PHE A 121 -10.40 22.01 -14.25
C PHE A 121 -8.92 22.27 -14.51
N ARG A 122 -8.07 21.29 -14.31
CA ARG A 122 -6.62 21.35 -14.52
C ARG A 122 -6.14 20.09 -15.25
N PRO A 123 -6.47 19.95 -16.54
CA PRO A 123 -6.15 18.74 -17.29
C PRO A 123 -4.64 18.55 -17.41
N ASN A 124 -4.18 17.40 -16.95
CA ASN A 124 -2.80 16.97 -17.13
C ASN A 124 -2.79 15.46 -17.34
N TRP A 125 -2.71 15.04 -18.60
CA TRP A 125 -2.67 13.64 -19.01
C TRP A 125 -1.30 13.19 -19.48
N SER A 126 -0.26 14.02 -19.30
CA SER A 126 1.10 13.74 -19.79
C SER A 126 1.69 12.43 -19.23
N PHE A 127 1.31 12.05 -18.01
CA PHE A 127 1.75 10.81 -17.39
C PHE A 127 1.16 9.54 -18.03
N MET A 128 0.08 9.65 -18.81
CA MET A 128 -0.54 8.50 -19.49
C MET A 128 0.35 7.93 -20.61
N SER A 129 1.25 8.73 -21.18
CA SER A 129 2.21 8.28 -22.20
C SER A 129 3.42 7.54 -21.63
N GLU A 130 3.58 7.52 -20.31
CA GLU A 130 4.67 6.80 -19.65
C GLU A 130 4.50 5.27 -19.79
N PRO A 131 5.59 4.52 -20.07
CA PRO A 131 5.50 3.07 -20.29
C PRO A 131 4.83 2.31 -19.14
N VAL A 132 5.09 2.71 -17.89
CA VAL A 132 4.48 2.10 -16.70
C VAL A 132 2.98 2.33 -16.68
N SER A 133 2.51 3.54 -16.99
CA SER A 133 1.08 3.89 -17.04
C SER A 133 0.34 3.07 -18.11
N ILE A 134 0.95 2.92 -19.28
CA ILE A 134 0.39 2.13 -20.38
C ILE A 134 0.27 0.66 -19.98
N LEU A 135 1.30 0.09 -19.36
CA LEU A 135 1.26 -1.31 -18.91
C LEU A 135 0.25 -1.55 -17.78
N ILE A 136 0.06 -0.60 -16.87
CA ILE A 136 -1.01 -0.66 -15.87
C ILE A 136 -2.38 -0.69 -16.55
N LEU A 137 -2.62 0.14 -17.56
CA LEU A 137 -3.87 0.15 -18.31
C LEU A 137 -4.07 -1.16 -19.10
N ILE A 138 -3.02 -1.67 -19.76
CA ILE A 138 -3.07 -2.96 -20.46
C ILE A 138 -3.43 -4.08 -19.47
N TRP A 139 -2.82 -4.10 -18.29
CA TRP A 139 -3.11 -5.09 -17.26
C TRP A 139 -4.55 -4.99 -16.76
N LEU A 140 -5.02 -3.77 -16.45
CA LEU A 140 -6.41 -3.54 -16.04
C LEU A 140 -7.39 -3.99 -17.11
N PHE A 141 -7.12 -3.64 -18.37
CA PHE A 141 -7.97 -4.02 -19.51
C PHE A 141 -7.97 -5.55 -19.72
N TYR A 142 -6.80 -6.19 -19.64
CA TYR A 142 -6.71 -7.65 -19.70
C TYR A 142 -7.57 -8.32 -18.60
N CYS A 143 -7.41 -7.88 -17.35
CA CYS A 143 -8.19 -8.42 -16.23
C CYS A 143 -9.70 -8.11 -16.35
N PHE A 144 -10.06 -6.98 -16.98
CA PHE A 144 -11.45 -6.68 -17.29
C PHE A 144 -12.02 -7.69 -18.31
N LEU A 145 -11.29 -7.99 -19.37
CA LEU A 145 -11.72 -8.96 -20.39
C LEU A 145 -11.88 -10.37 -19.84
N LEU A 146 -11.25 -10.73 -18.73
CA LEU A 146 -11.42 -12.05 -18.09
C LEU A 146 -12.84 -12.30 -17.58
N VAL A 147 -13.73 -11.31 -17.55
CA VAL A 147 -15.18 -11.54 -17.33
C VAL A 147 -15.79 -12.47 -18.40
N LEU A 148 -15.22 -12.43 -19.60
CA LEU A 148 -15.65 -13.24 -20.75
C LEU A 148 -15.00 -14.63 -20.78
N ASN A 149 -14.14 -14.96 -19.82
CA ASN A 149 -13.44 -16.24 -19.80
C ASN A 149 -14.40 -17.39 -19.56
N PRO A 150 -14.56 -18.33 -20.53
CA PRO A 150 -15.49 -19.44 -20.38
C PRO A 150 -15.08 -20.46 -19.32
N ALA A 151 -13.81 -20.46 -18.90
CA ALA A 151 -13.31 -21.31 -17.82
C ALA A 151 -13.59 -20.74 -16.42
N ALA A 152 -14.13 -19.51 -16.32
CA ALA A 152 -14.43 -18.88 -15.04
C ALA A 152 -15.65 -19.54 -14.37
N ALA A 153 -15.46 -20.12 -13.20
CA ALA A 153 -16.52 -20.80 -12.45
C ALA A 153 -17.57 -19.83 -11.86
N SER A 154 -17.24 -18.55 -11.66
CA SER A 154 -18.18 -17.56 -11.08
C SER A 154 -17.85 -16.13 -11.53
N GLN A 155 -18.85 -15.47 -12.13
CA GLN A 155 -18.76 -14.05 -12.46
C GLN A 155 -18.76 -13.15 -11.21
N LEU A 156 -19.41 -13.57 -10.13
CA LEU A 156 -19.38 -12.84 -8.86
C LEU A 156 -17.98 -12.83 -8.25
N ALA A 157 -17.24 -13.93 -8.34
CA ALA A 157 -15.84 -13.97 -7.91
C ALA A 157 -15.00 -12.95 -8.69
N TRP A 158 -15.23 -12.83 -10.02
CA TRP A 158 -14.58 -11.83 -10.85
C TRP A 158 -14.93 -10.41 -10.39
N VAL A 159 -16.22 -10.07 -10.17
CA VAL A 159 -16.65 -8.73 -9.75
C VAL A 159 -15.93 -8.30 -8.47
N TYR A 160 -15.92 -9.18 -7.45
CA TYR A 160 -15.30 -8.85 -6.16
C TYR A 160 -13.78 -8.72 -6.28
N SER A 161 -13.11 -9.61 -6.99
CA SER A 161 -11.65 -9.61 -7.12
C SER A 161 -11.15 -8.48 -8.02
N TYR A 162 -11.81 -8.26 -9.17
CA TYR A 162 -11.46 -7.17 -10.09
C TYR A 162 -11.64 -5.80 -9.44
N ARG A 163 -12.74 -5.58 -8.72
CA ARG A 163 -13.01 -4.31 -8.02
C ARG A 163 -11.85 -3.95 -7.08
N THR A 164 -11.49 -4.83 -6.16
CA THR A 164 -10.44 -4.57 -5.18
C THR A 164 -9.07 -4.35 -5.84
N MET A 165 -8.74 -5.17 -6.84
CA MET A 165 -7.49 -5.02 -7.59
C MET A 165 -7.45 -3.71 -8.40
N ALA A 166 -8.51 -3.41 -9.14
CA ALA A 166 -8.58 -2.23 -9.99
C ALA A 166 -8.52 -0.93 -9.18
N MET A 167 -9.22 -0.86 -8.04
CA MET A 167 -9.20 0.30 -7.16
C MET A 167 -7.78 0.60 -6.68
N ALA A 168 -7.07 -0.38 -6.14
CA ALA A 168 -5.68 -0.22 -5.69
C ALA A 168 -4.74 0.21 -6.83
N MET A 169 -4.90 -0.37 -8.04
CA MET A 169 -4.09 0.01 -9.21
C MET A 169 -4.38 1.41 -9.72
N LEU A 170 -5.65 1.83 -9.74
CA LEU A 170 -6.04 3.16 -10.16
C LEU A 170 -5.51 4.26 -9.22
N MET A 171 -5.22 3.93 -7.95
CA MET A 171 -4.53 4.84 -7.03
C MET A 171 -3.15 5.26 -7.54
N TYR A 172 -2.47 4.47 -8.39
CA TYR A 172 -1.24 4.89 -9.06
C TYR A 172 -1.42 6.25 -9.77
N PHE A 173 -2.49 6.42 -10.55
CA PHE A 173 -2.77 7.67 -11.28
C PHE A 173 -3.07 8.84 -10.35
N VAL A 174 -3.76 8.56 -9.25
CA VAL A 174 -4.04 9.55 -8.18
C VAL A 174 -2.73 10.06 -7.58
N PHE A 175 -1.82 9.15 -7.20
CA PHE A 175 -0.54 9.53 -6.62
C PHE A 175 0.33 10.29 -7.61
N VAL A 176 0.40 9.87 -8.87
CA VAL A 176 1.16 10.57 -9.92
C VAL A 176 0.62 11.98 -10.15
N TYR A 177 -0.69 12.19 -10.09
CA TYR A 177 -1.30 13.48 -10.36
C TYR A 177 -1.19 14.47 -9.19
N PHE A 178 -1.49 14.02 -7.96
CA PHE A 178 -1.57 14.91 -6.80
C PHE A 178 -0.23 15.12 -6.08
N VAL A 179 0.70 14.18 -6.16
CA VAL A 179 2.01 14.31 -5.53
C VAL A 179 2.95 15.05 -6.48
N ASN A 180 3.12 16.37 -6.26
CA ASN A 180 3.86 17.24 -7.17
C ASN A 180 4.87 18.16 -6.48
N THR A 181 5.06 18.03 -5.16
CA THR A 181 6.01 18.85 -4.38
C THR A 181 6.88 17.98 -3.48
N ILE A 182 8.14 18.40 -3.28
CA ILE A 182 9.06 17.72 -2.37
C ILE A 182 8.57 17.77 -0.91
N GLN A 183 7.87 18.86 -0.51
CA GLN A 183 7.30 18.98 0.83
C GLN A 183 6.26 17.87 1.07
N PHE A 184 5.39 17.62 0.09
CA PHE A 184 4.38 16.59 0.23
C PHE A 184 5.00 15.18 0.20
N LEU A 185 6.05 14.95 -0.60
CA LEU A 185 6.83 13.72 -0.53
C LEU A 185 7.42 13.47 0.86
N ARG A 186 7.98 14.51 1.50
CA ARG A 186 8.46 14.40 2.89
C ARG A 186 7.35 14.00 3.86
N ILE A 187 6.17 14.59 3.73
CA ILE A 187 5.01 14.24 4.58
C ILE A 187 4.63 12.78 4.38
N ILE A 188 4.55 12.29 3.14
CA ILE A 188 4.28 10.88 2.83
C ILE A 188 5.31 9.95 3.50
N MET A 189 6.60 10.25 3.36
CA MET A 189 7.66 9.44 3.97
C MET A 189 7.61 9.45 5.50
N ILE A 190 7.38 10.62 6.10
CA ILE A 190 7.24 10.75 7.55
C ILE A 190 6.01 9.98 8.05
N THR A 191 4.87 10.12 7.37
CA THR A 191 3.64 9.39 7.69
C THR A 191 3.88 7.88 7.64
N TRP A 192 4.55 7.38 6.59
CA TRP A 192 4.89 5.96 6.49
C TRP A 192 5.72 5.48 7.69
N LEU A 193 6.79 6.20 8.02
CA LEU A 193 7.66 5.84 9.14
C LEU A 193 6.97 5.93 10.50
N ILE A 194 6.08 6.91 10.70
CA ILE A 194 5.28 7.04 11.94
C ILE A 194 4.32 5.85 12.08
N LEU A 195 3.60 5.49 11.02
CA LEU A 195 2.71 4.33 11.02
C LEU A 195 3.47 3.02 11.26
N SER A 196 4.65 2.88 10.66
CA SER A 196 5.52 1.73 10.87
C SER A 196 6.09 1.67 12.28
N LEU A 197 6.43 2.82 12.87
CA LEU A 197 6.85 2.91 14.26
C LEU A 197 5.71 2.53 15.22
N PHE A 198 4.50 3.02 14.97
CA PHE A 198 3.32 2.61 15.73
C PHE A 198 3.13 1.09 15.67
N ALA A 199 3.20 0.49 14.49
CA ALA A 199 3.10 -0.95 14.32
C ALA A 199 4.24 -1.70 15.04
N ALA A 200 5.46 -1.18 15.02
CA ALA A 200 6.59 -1.77 15.72
C ALA A 200 6.39 -1.75 17.24
N VAL A 201 5.95 -0.62 17.81
CA VAL A 201 5.64 -0.51 19.24
C VAL A 201 4.50 -1.43 19.61
N TYR A 202 3.47 -1.53 18.77
CA TYR A 202 2.36 -2.44 19.02
C TYR A 202 2.79 -3.92 18.96
N ALA A 203 3.70 -4.30 18.06
CA ALA A 203 4.29 -5.63 18.04
C ALA A 203 5.13 -5.93 19.29
N MET A 204 5.86 -4.94 19.83
CA MET A 204 6.55 -5.07 21.11
C MET A 204 5.56 -5.29 22.27
N LYS A 205 4.41 -4.58 22.25
CA LYS A 205 3.34 -4.84 23.23
C LYS A 205 2.84 -6.28 23.11
N GLN A 206 2.58 -6.79 21.90
CA GLN A 206 2.16 -8.19 21.70
C GLN A 206 3.22 -9.19 22.16
N GLU A 207 4.52 -8.89 22.05
CA GLU A 207 5.60 -9.78 22.47
C GLU A 207 5.79 -9.80 23.99
N TYR A 208 5.86 -8.63 24.62
CA TYR A 208 6.27 -8.52 26.03
C TYR A 208 5.09 -8.41 27.01
N VAL A 209 3.96 -7.88 26.59
CA VAL A 209 2.75 -7.70 27.42
C VAL A 209 1.68 -8.75 27.09
N GLY A 210 1.70 -9.27 25.85
CA GLY A 210 0.73 -10.22 25.34
C GLY A 210 -0.34 -9.60 24.45
N PHE A 211 -1.25 -10.47 23.97
CA PHE A 211 -2.36 -10.08 23.12
C PHE A 211 -3.47 -9.38 23.93
N ALA A 212 -4.19 -8.45 23.29
CA ALA A 212 -5.38 -7.85 23.87
C ALA A 212 -6.58 -8.83 23.77
N GLN A 213 -7.64 -8.60 24.55
CA GLN A 213 -8.78 -9.51 24.59
C GLN A 213 -9.44 -9.72 23.23
N PHE A 214 -9.60 -8.64 22.43
CA PHE A 214 -10.16 -8.75 21.08
C PHE A 214 -9.25 -9.54 20.12
N GLU A 215 -7.93 -9.51 20.34
CA GLU A 215 -6.97 -10.32 19.57
C GLU A 215 -7.07 -11.78 19.98
N LEU A 216 -7.19 -12.07 21.28
CA LEU A 216 -7.39 -13.42 21.79
C LEU A 216 -8.69 -14.04 21.24
N ASN A 217 -9.77 -13.26 21.16
CA ASN A 217 -11.02 -13.71 20.56
C ASN A 217 -10.85 -14.06 19.05
N ALA A 218 -10.07 -13.27 18.31
CA ALA A 218 -9.77 -13.56 16.91
C ALA A 218 -8.85 -14.78 16.73
N ILE A 219 -7.95 -15.04 17.66
CA ILE A 219 -7.02 -16.18 17.64
C ILE A 219 -7.70 -17.48 18.10
N SER A 220 -8.83 -17.42 18.81
CA SER A 220 -9.57 -18.59 19.27
C SER A 220 -10.14 -19.47 18.16
N ASP A 221 -10.22 -18.95 16.92
CA ASP A 221 -10.53 -19.74 15.74
C ASP A 221 -9.46 -20.82 15.52
N PRO A 222 -9.85 -22.13 15.38
CA PRO A 222 -8.90 -23.24 15.23
C PRO A 222 -7.93 -23.07 14.06
N LEU A 223 -8.39 -22.49 12.94
CA LEU A 223 -7.54 -22.23 11.80
C LEU A 223 -6.49 -21.15 12.11
N MET A 224 -6.91 -20.06 12.73
CA MET A 224 -5.99 -18.99 13.16
C MET A 224 -5.00 -19.46 14.22
N TYR A 225 -5.44 -20.32 15.15
CA TYR A 225 -4.55 -20.93 16.13
C TYR A 225 -3.41 -21.70 15.45
N THR A 226 -3.71 -22.58 14.49
CA THR A 226 -2.71 -23.39 13.79
C THR A 226 -1.75 -22.56 12.93
N LEU A 227 -2.20 -21.42 12.40
CA LEU A 227 -1.38 -20.51 11.60
C LEU A 227 -0.48 -19.61 12.45
N LEU A 228 -0.92 -19.27 13.66
CA LEU A 228 -0.24 -18.29 14.51
C LEU A 228 0.59 -18.91 15.63
N PHE A 229 0.24 -20.11 16.12
CA PHE A 229 1.00 -20.82 17.14
C PHE A 229 1.84 -21.93 16.51
N ILE A 230 3.13 -21.68 16.34
CA ILE A 230 4.06 -22.61 15.68
C ILE A 230 5.30 -22.82 16.54
N ASP A 231 5.73 -24.06 16.71
CA ASP A 231 6.92 -24.47 17.48
C ASP A 231 6.92 -23.91 18.93
N GLY A 232 5.73 -23.87 19.58
CA GLY A 232 5.59 -23.38 20.95
C GLY A 232 5.59 -21.85 21.09
N HIS A 233 5.59 -21.10 20.00
CA HIS A 233 5.63 -19.64 20.00
C HIS A 233 4.50 -19.02 19.21
N TRP A 234 3.94 -17.92 19.76
CA TRP A 234 2.97 -17.10 19.06
C TRP A 234 3.66 -16.15 18.06
N ARG A 235 3.29 -16.23 16.82
CA ARG A 235 3.69 -15.30 15.77
C ARG A 235 2.95 -13.97 15.94
N LYS A 236 3.68 -12.85 15.96
CA LYS A 236 3.10 -11.52 16.12
C LYS A 236 2.76 -10.94 14.75
N PHE A 237 1.60 -10.30 14.67
CA PHE A 237 1.05 -9.70 13.45
C PHE A 237 0.82 -8.20 13.60
N SER A 238 1.00 -7.64 14.80
CA SER A 238 0.80 -6.22 15.10
C SER A 238 -0.59 -5.74 14.65
N VAL A 239 -0.65 -4.64 13.91
CA VAL A 239 -1.89 -4.05 13.37
C VAL A 239 -2.30 -4.64 12.01
N PHE A 240 -1.52 -5.56 11.46
CA PHE A 240 -1.74 -6.17 10.13
C PHE A 240 -2.66 -7.39 10.19
N GLY A 241 -3.13 -7.83 9.02
CA GLY A 241 -3.98 -9.00 8.87
C GLY A 241 -3.30 -10.30 9.30
N ASP A 242 -2.00 -10.41 9.04
CA ASP A 242 -1.19 -11.60 9.30
C ASP A 242 0.28 -11.28 9.60
N PRO A 243 1.08 -12.23 10.12
CA PRO A 243 2.50 -12.04 10.43
C PRO A 243 3.38 -11.77 9.20
N VAL A 244 2.96 -12.20 7.99
CA VAL A 244 3.74 -12.00 6.77
C VAL A 244 3.67 -10.55 6.35
N ALA A 245 2.45 -9.99 6.24
CA ALA A 245 2.23 -8.58 5.92
C ALA A 245 2.96 -7.67 6.92
N PHE A 246 2.90 -7.98 8.22
CA PHE A 246 3.64 -7.27 9.25
C PHE A 246 5.15 -7.29 8.99
N SER A 247 5.74 -8.48 8.83
CA SER A 247 7.19 -8.61 8.69
C SER A 247 7.72 -7.97 7.42
N TYR A 248 7.02 -8.09 6.29
CA TYR A 248 7.43 -7.48 5.03
C TYR A 248 7.39 -5.95 5.11
N ASN A 249 6.37 -5.38 5.74
CA ASN A 249 6.31 -3.93 5.98
C ASN A 249 7.44 -3.45 6.90
N MET A 250 7.85 -4.23 7.89
CA MET A 250 9.00 -3.91 8.73
C MET A 250 10.33 -3.93 7.94
N VAL A 251 10.54 -4.92 7.06
CA VAL A 251 11.71 -4.96 6.16
C VAL A 251 11.72 -3.74 5.25
N ILE A 252 10.60 -3.41 4.61
CA ILE A 252 10.48 -2.25 3.73
C ILE A 252 10.80 -0.96 4.49
N SER A 253 10.20 -0.77 5.67
CA SER A 253 10.40 0.43 6.49
C SER A 253 11.86 0.57 6.96
N ALA A 254 12.52 -0.54 7.28
CA ALA A 254 13.96 -0.53 7.57
C ALA A 254 14.78 -0.09 6.35
N MET A 255 14.46 -0.60 5.16
CA MET A 255 15.16 -0.24 3.93
C MET A 255 14.92 1.21 3.50
N ILE A 256 13.70 1.75 3.74
CA ILE A 256 13.42 3.19 3.58
C ILE A 256 14.31 4.00 4.52
N CYS A 257 14.44 3.61 5.79
CA CYS A 257 15.35 4.29 6.73
C CYS A 257 16.80 4.27 6.24
N PHE A 258 17.31 3.15 5.74
CA PHE A 258 18.67 3.06 5.17
C PHE A 258 18.83 3.96 3.92
N SER A 259 17.82 4.01 3.07
CA SER A 259 17.84 4.88 1.90
C SER A 259 17.87 6.36 2.30
N LEU A 260 17.05 6.77 3.26
CA LEU A 260 17.01 8.14 3.78
C LEU A 260 18.28 8.52 4.54
N MET A 261 18.89 7.59 5.26
CA MET A 261 20.16 7.80 5.97
C MET A 261 21.28 8.23 5.01
N TRP A 262 21.28 7.72 3.78
CA TRP A 262 22.24 8.11 2.76
C TRP A 262 22.15 9.60 2.39
N ALA A 263 20.94 10.18 2.40
CA ALA A 263 20.70 11.59 2.08
C ALA A 263 20.73 12.52 3.31
N ALA A 264 20.60 11.99 4.51
CA ALA A 264 20.48 12.78 5.72
C ALA A 264 21.69 13.70 5.95
N PRO A 265 21.51 15.03 6.12
CA PRO A 265 22.63 15.99 6.25
C PRO A 265 23.28 15.95 7.63
N LYS A 266 22.52 15.71 8.70
CA LYS A 266 23.01 15.80 10.09
C LYS A 266 23.32 14.42 10.66
N ARG A 267 24.39 14.30 11.46
CA ARG A 267 24.79 13.03 12.09
C ARG A 267 23.68 12.43 12.98
N TRP A 268 22.99 13.25 13.76
CA TRP A 268 21.92 12.77 14.62
C TRP A 268 20.75 12.13 13.82
N GLN A 269 20.42 12.69 12.62
CA GLN A 269 19.39 12.11 11.74
C GLN A 269 19.81 10.75 11.23
N LYS A 270 21.09 10.57 10.86
CA LYS A 270 21.62 9.26 10.45
C LYS A 270 21.53 8.24 11.58
N ILE A 271 21.90 8.65 12.80
CA ILE A 271 21.82 7.78 13.99
C ILE A 271 20.36 7.42 14.27
N ALA A 272 19.44 8.41 14.26
CA ALA A 272 18.02 8.16 14.49
C ALA A 272 17.42 7.20 13.45
N LEU A 273 17.71 7.38 12.16
CA LEU A 273 17.25 6.50 11.09
C LEU A 273 17.88 5.10 11.19
N ALA A 274 19.16 4.99 11.56
CA ALA A 274 19.82 3.71 11.79
C ALA A 274 19.19 2.96 12.97
N THR A 275 18.96 3.66 14.10
CA THR A 275 18.28 3.07 15.26
C THR A 275 16.89 2.61 14.91
N LEU A 276 16.11 3.42 14.17
CA LEU A 276 14.77 3.08 13.73
C LEU A 276 14.77 1.85 12.80
N ALA A 277 15.72 1.78 11.86
CA ALA A 277 15.89 0.62 11.00
C ALA A 277 16.19 -0.66 11.80
N LEU A 278 17.07 -0.58 12.79
CA LEU A 278 17.39 -1.72 13.68
C LEU A 278 16.16 -2.15 14.51
N VAL A 279 15.36 -1.20 14.99
CA VAL A 279 14.09 -1.50 15.67
C VAL A 279 13.16 -2.27 14.73
N PHE A 280 12.97 -1.81 13.48
CA PHE A 280 12.13 -2.50 12.51
C PHE A 280 12.64 -3.91 12.20
N LEU A 281 13.93 -4.09 11.99
CA LEU A 281 14.52 -5.42 11.78
C LEU A 281 14.38 -6.32 13.01
N ARG A 282 14.48 -5.76 14.23
CA ARG A 282 14.30 -6.52 15.46
C ARG A 282 12.87 -7.00 15.63
N VAL A 283 11.88 -6.12 15.43
CA VAL A 283 10.46 -6.50 15.61
C VAL A 283 9.94 -7.39 14.49
N MET A 284 10.51 -7.32 13.28
CA MET A 284 10.24 -8.25 12.19
C MET A 284 10.42 -9.71 12.63
N LEU A 285 11.42 -9.99 13.48
CA LEU A 285 11.70 -11.33 13.98
C LEU A 285 10.54 -11.91 14.81
N PHE A 286 9.73 -11.08 15.48
CA PHE A 286 8.59 -11.53 16.27
C PHE A 286 7.49 -12.19 15.43
N SER A 287 7.45 -11.91 14.12
CA SER A 287 6.52 -12.57 13.21
C SER A 287 6.81 -14.04 12.96
N GLY A 288 8.05 -14.47 13.19
CA GLY A 288 8.53 -15.82 12.85
C GLY A 288 8.37 -16.15 11.36
N THR A 289 8.33 -15.15 10.46
CA THR A 289 8.11 -15.33 9.02
C THR A 289 9.42 -15.62 8.32
N ARG A 290 9.62 -16.88 7.88
CA ARG A 290 10.86 -17.29 7.18
C ARG A 290 11.12 -16.51 5.90
N GLY A 291 10.08 -16.21 5.13
CA GLY A 291 10.21 -15.37 3.93
C GLY A 291 10.84 -14.00 4.22
N ALA A 292 10.48 -13.34 5.32
CA ALA A 292 11.05 -12.05 5.71
C ALA A 292 12.56 -12.14 6.00
N TYR A 293 13.03 -13.25 6.56
CA TYR A 293 14.45 -13.46 6.84
C TYR A 293 15.29 -13.51 5.57
N VAL A 294 14.75 -14.09 4.49
CA VAL A 294 15.41 -14.11 3.16
C VAL A 294 15.29 -12.76 2.47
N LEU A 295 14.21 -12.02 2.68
CA LEU A 295 14.02 -10.69 2.07
C LEU A 295 15.06 -9.67 2.56
N VAL A 296 15.52 -9.74 3.82
CA VAL A 296 16.52 -8.81 4.37
C VAL A 296 17.82 -8.84 3.56
N PRO A 297 18.55 -9.97 3.44
CA PRO A 297 19.77 -10.00 2.65
C PRO A 297 19.52 -9.69 1.17
N THR A 298 18.39 -10.11 0.61
CA THR A 298 18.02 -9.83 -0.78
C THR A 298 17.82 -8.32 -1.02
N ALA A 299 17.13 -7.62 -0.09
CA ALA A 299 16.96 -6.18 -0.14
C ALA A 299 18.29 -5.42 0.00
N PHE A 300 19.17 -5.88 0.90
CA PHE A 300 20.50 -5.30 1.05
C PHE A 300 21.38 -5.55 -0.18
N ALA A 301 21.30 -6.73 -0.81
CA ALA A 301 22.01 -7.01 -2.05
C ALA A 301 21.57 -6.05 -3.16
N PHE A 302 20.27 -5.84 -3.33
CA PHE A 302 19.75 -4.90 -4.31
C PHE A 302 20.13 -3.44 -3.99
N TYR A 303 20.02 -3.03 -2.72
CA TYR A 303 20.52 -1.72 -2.24
C TYR A 303 21.99 -1.52 -2.58
N PHE A 304 22.82 -2.52 -2.30
CA PHE A 304 24.26 -2.47 -2.55
C PHE A 304 24.59 -2.38 -4.04
N VAL A 305 23.90 -3.15 -4.89
CA VAL A 305 24.11 -3.10 -6.36
C VAL A 305 23.84 -1.70 -6.90
N LEU A 306 22.78 -1.03 -6.42
CA LEU A 306 22.40 0.30 -6.90
C LEU A 306 23.30 1.42 -6.34
N THR A 307 23.76 1.28 -5.10
CA THR A 307 24.59 2.29 -4.41
C THR A 307 26.08 1.93 -4.38
N PHE A 308 26.49 1.01 -5.25
CA PHE A 308 27.84 0.44 -5.23
C PHE A 308 28.93 1.49 -5.08
N HIS A 309 29.74 1.30 -4.04
CA HIS A 309 30.95 2.07 -3.81
C HIS A 309 32.04 1.13 -3.27
N ARG A 310 33.23 1.16 -3.86
CA ARG A 310 34.33 0.26 -3.50
C ARG A 310 34.64 0.21 -1.99
N LYS A 311 34.45 1.34 -1.27
CA LYS A 311 34.63 1.41 0.19
C LYS A 311 33.58 0.59 0.98
N MET A 312 32.47 0.20 0.38
CA MET A 312 31.45 -0.64 1.04
C MET A 312 31.75 -2.14 0.90
N LEU A 313 32.65 -2.52 0.00
CA LEU A 313 32.96 -3.93 -0.26
C LEU A 313 33.39 -4.70 1.00
N PRO A 314 34.30 -4.19 1.87
CA PRO A 314 34.63 -4.87 3.12
C PRO A 314 33.43 -5.08 4.03
N LEU A 315 32.54 -4.08 4.13
CA LEU A 315 31.32 -4.17 4.95
C LEU A 315 30.38 -5.27 4.42
N VAL A 316 30.20 -5.35 3.11
CA VAL A 316 29.36 -6.37 2.47
C VAL A 316 29.96 -7.77 2.66
N LEU A 317 31.28 -7.92 2.53
CA LEU A 317 31.96 -9.18 2.78
C LEU A 317 31.79 -9.62 4.25
N ILE A 318 31.99 -8.71 5.20
CA ILE A 318 31.78 -8.99 6.63
C ILE A 318 30.32 -9.38 6.88
N ALA A 319 29.34 -8.64 6.33
CA ALA A 319 27.93 -8.96 6.47
C ALA A 319 27.60 -10.34 5.86
N GLY A 320 28.19 -10.68 4.72
CA GLY A 320 28.07 -12.00 4.10
C GLY A 320 28.65 -13.12 4.98
N VAL A 321 29.84 -12.92 5.55
CA VAL A 321 30.45 -13.87 6.49
C VAL A 321 29.58 -14.05 7.73
N VAL A 322 29.11 -12.95 8.34
CA VAL A 322 28.21 -13.00 9.50
C VAL A 322 26.92 -13.76 9.15
N LEU A 323 26.32 -13.51 7.98
CA LEU A 323 25.13 -14.24 7.53
C LEU A 323 25.40 -15.75 7.41
N VAL A 324 26.52 -16.14 6.80
CA VAL A 324 26.91 -17.57 6.66
C VAL A 324 27.14 -18.19 8.04
N VAL A 325 27.81 -17.50 8.95
CA VAL A 325 28.01 -17.96 10.34
C VAL A 325 26.66 -18.13 11.03
N MET A 326 25.76 -17.17 10.95
CA MET A 326 24.41 -17.27 11.55
C MET A 326 23.61 -18.45 11.00
N ILE A 327 23.78 -18.80 9.71
CA ILE A 327 23.10 -19.95 9.09
C ILE A 327 23.69 -21.28 9.57
N LYS A 328 25.00 -21.34 9.87
CA LYS A 328 25.71 -22.60 10.13
C LYS A 328 25.97 -22.90 11.60
N ILE A 329 25.89 -21.90 12.49
CA ILE A 329 26.22 -22.09 13.90
C ILE A 329 25.15 -22.97 14.58
N PRO A 330 25.53 -24.07 15.29
CA PRO A 330 24.57 -24.86 16.05
C PRO A 330 23.89 -23.99 17.12
N THR A 331 22.57 -24.07 17.22
CA THR A 331 21.83 -23.24 18.17
C THR A 331 20.64 -23.98 18.77
N SER A 332 20.40 -23.73 20.07
CA SER A 332 19.17 -24.11 20.77
C SER A 332 18.14 -22.96 20.82
N ASN A 333 18.51 -21.76 20.33
CA ASN A 333 17.59 -20.62 20.30
C ASN A 333 16.53 -20.79 19.21
N PRO A 334 15.21 -20.86 19.55
CA PRO A 334 14.16 -21.12 18.57
C PRO A 334 14.11 -20.09 17.42
N THR A 335 14.35 -18.82 17.73
CA THR A 335 14.32 -17.75 16.71
C THR A 335 15.47 -17.91 15.72
N LEU A 336 16.69 -18.23 16.19
CA LEU A 336 17.84 -18.44 15.33
C LEU A 336 17.70 -19.74 14.54
N TYR A 337 17.20 -20.81 15.14
CA TYR A 337 16.92 -22.06 14.45
C TYR A 337 15.92 -21.84 13.31
N ARG A 338 14.86 -21.08 13.58
CA ARG A 338 13.86 -20.73 12.57
C ARG A 338 14.42 -19.83 11.45
N PHE A 339 15.38 -18.97 11.77
CA PHE A 339 16.15 -18.22 10.78
C PHE A 339 16.97 -19.17 9.88
N GLN A 340 17.67 -20.12 10.48
CA GLN A 340 18.49 -21.11 9.76
C GLN A 340 17.67 -21.97 8.80
N THR A 341 16.47 -22.43 9.24
CA THR A 341 15.57 -23.23 8.40
C THR A 341 15.05 -22.46 7.18
N ALA A 342 15.02 -21.11 7.22
CA ALA A 342 14.66 -20.30 6.07
C ALA A 342 15.64 -20.45 4.88
N PHE A 343 16.90 -20.83 5.16
CA PHE A 343 17.94 -21.06 4.15
C PHE A 343 18.18 -22.55 3.83
N SER A 344 17.33 -23.44 4.37
CA SER A 344 17.40 -24.88 4.15
C SER A 344 16.02 -25.43 3.72
N PRO A 345 15.49 -25.01 2.54
CA PRO A 345 14.11 -25.23 2.15
C PRO A 345 13.73 -26.72 1.99
N ASN A 346 14.68 -27.60 1.67
CA ASN A 346 14.40 -29.02 1.47
C ASN A 346 13.90 -29.74 2.74
N ASN A 347 14.25 -29.23 3.91
CA ASN A 347 13.87 -29.77 5.23
C ASN A 347 12.60 -29.08 5.78
N ASP A 348 11.96 -28.20 5.02
CA ASP A 348 10.81 -27.44 5.45
C ASP A 348 9.50 -28.09 4.95
N ALA A 349 8.69 -28.58 5.89
CA ALA A 349 7.38 -29.17 5.57
C ALA A 349 6.47 -28.17 4.81
N SER A 350 6.44 -26.90 5.22
CA SER A 350 5.62 -25.88 4.54
C SER A 350 6.11 -25.60 3.11
N PHE A 351 7.42 -25.59 2.88
CA PHE A 351 7.96 -25.44 1.53
C PHE A 351 7.60 -26.62 0.64
N ASN A 352 7.70 -27.84 1.18
CA ASN A 352 7.36 -29.05 0.45
C ASN A 352 5.88 -29.12 0.08
N VAL A 353 4.96 -28.73 0.98
CA VAL A 353 3.52 -28.62 0.68
C VAL A 353 3.27 -27.61 -0.45
N ARG A 354 3.88 -26.42 -0.40
CA ARG A 354 3.77 -25.42 -1.47
C ARG A 354 4.28 -25.94 -2.81
N LYS A 355 5.43 -26.61 -2.81
CA LYS A 355 5.99 -27.23 -4.02
C LYS A 355 5.04 -28.27 -4.60
N GLN A 356 4.44 -29.11 -3.77
CA GLN A 356 3.44 -30.09 -4.21
C GLN A 356 2.19 -29.40 -4.77
N ASN A 357 1.67 -28.37 -4.12
CA ASN A 357 0.52 -27.60 -4.60
C ASN A 357 0.81 -26.96 -5.98
N GLN A 358 2.00 -26.36 -6.14
CA GLN A 358 2.43 -25.78 -7.42
C GLN A 358 2.57 -26.84 -8.53
N LEU A 359 3.11 -28.03 -8.20
CA LEU A 359 3.20 -29.15 -9.15
C LEU A 359 1.81 -29.66 -9.56
N ARG A 360 0.87 -29.75 -8.61
CA ARG A 360 -0.52 -30.16 -8.86
C ARG A 360 -1.25 -29.22 -9.81
N VAL A 361 -1.05 -27.90 -9.67
CA VAL A 361 -1.78 -26.91 -10.48
C VAL A 361 -1.10 -26.59 -11.81
N ARG A 362 0.17 -26.96 -11.98
CA ARG A 362 0.96 -26.70 -13.20
C ARG A 362 0.30 -27.19 -14.50
N PRO A 363 -0.25 -28.42 -14.60
CA PRO A 363 -0.95 -28.87 -15.82
C PRO A 363 -2.14 -27.99 -16.16
N TYR A 364 -2.90 -27.53 -15.14
CA TYR A 364 -4.03 -26.63 -15.34
C TYR A 364 -3.58 -25.29 -15.94
N ILE A 365 -2.50 -24.67 -15.42
CA ILE A 365 -1.97 -23.42 -15.93
C ILE A 365 -1.56 -23.54 -17.40
N TRP A 366 -0.92 -24.64 -17.79
CA TRP A 366 -0.52 -24.86 -19.19
C TRP A 366 -1.69 -25.07 -20.15
N SER A 367 -2.76 -25.75 -19.70
CA SER A 367 -3.95 -25.99 -20.53
C SER A 367 -4.90 -24.79 -20.62
N HIS A 368 -4.79 -23.81 -19.70
CA HIS A 368 -5.66 -22.64 -19.62
C HIS A 368 -4.87 -21.34 -19.75
N PRO A 369 -4.60 -20.86 -20.99
CA PRO A 369 -3.79 -19.66 -21.21
C PRO A 369 -4.35 -18.39 -20.57
N PHE A 370 -5.67 -18.31 -20.38
CA PHE A 370 -6.38 -17.21 -19.71
C PHE A 370 -6.78 -17.54 -18.25
N GLY A 371 -6.32 -18.69 -17.71
CA GLY A 371 -6.60 -19.13 -16.35
C GLY A 371 -8.04 -19.52 -16.09
N GLY A 372 -8.40 -19.66 -14.82
CA GLY A 372 -9.75 -20.03 -14.36
C GLY A 372 -10.63 -18.82 -14.01
N GLY A 373 -10.18 -17.60 -14.33
CA GLY A 373 -10.86 -16.34 -13.99
C GLY A 373 -10.42 -15.76 -12.65
N LEU A 374 -10.55 -14.44 -12.51
CA LEU A 374 -10.19 -13.73 -11.29
C LEU A 374 -11.05 -14.20 -10.11
N GLY A 375 -10.39 -14.44 -8.98
CA GLY A 375 -11.06 -14.92 -7.77
C GLY A 375 -11.45 -16.39 -7.80
N ALA A 376 -10.98 -17.18 -8.78
CA ALA A 376 -11.27 -18.60 -8.86
C ALA A 376 -10.61 -19.42 -7.74
N ALA A 377 -9.53 -18.92 -7.15
CA ALA A 377 -8.78 -19.60 -6.09
C ALA A 377 -8.91 -18.88 -4.72
N GLY A 378 -8.57 -19.60 -3.66
CA GLY A 378 -8.57 -19.08 -2.29
C GLY A 378 -9.95 -18.72 -1.77
N ALA A 379 -10.02 -17.74 -0.84
CA ALA A 379 -11.25 -17.39 -0.15
C ALA A 379 -12.41 -16.99 -1.09
N SER A 380 -12.12 -16.30 -2.19
CA SER A 380 -13.13 -15.96 -3.20
C SER A 380 -13.65 -17.18 -3.92
N GLY A 381 -12.77 -18.12 -4.31
CA GLY A 381 -13.16 -19.37 -4.95
C GLY A 381 -14.06 -20.21 -4.03
N VAL A 382 -13.66 -20.41 -2.78
CA VAL A 382 -14.47 -21.13 -1.79
C VAL A 382 -15.83 -20.46 -1.57
N ARG A 383 -15.87 -19.13 -1.55
CA ARG A 383 -17.12 -18.39 -1.31
C ARG A 383 -18.09 -18.42 -2.47
N PHE A 384 -17.63 -18.27 -3.71
CA PHE A 384 -18.49 -18.03 -4.88
C PHE A 384 -18.59 -19.20 -5.84
N ALA A 385 -17.69 -20.20 -5.74
CA ALA A 385 -17.67 -21.41 -6.55
C ALA A 385 -17.02 -22.57 -5.77
N PRO A 386 -17.60 -23.00 -4.62
CA PRO A 386 -16.98 -23.99 -3.71
C PRO A 386 -16.70 -25.34 -4.38
N ASP A 387 -17.52 -25.73 -5.35
CA ASP A 387 -17.40 -27.01 -6.07
C ASP A 387 -16.38 -26.96 -7.22
N SER A 388 -15.78 -25.80 -7.50
CA SER A 388 -14.81 -25.69 -8.58
C SER A 388 -13.46 -26.33 -8.19
N TYR A 389 -12.76 -26.90 -9.19
CA TYR A 389 -11.42 -27.49 -8.99
C TYR A 389 -10.44 -26.51 -8.32
N LEU A 390 -10.52 -25.21 -8.67
CA LEU A 390 -9.61 -24.20 -8.17
C LEU A 390 -9.96 -23.67 -6.78
N ALA A 391 -11.21 -23.83 -6.32
CA ALA A 391 -11.62 -23.42 -4.98
C ALA A 391 -10.78 -24.12 -3.90
N SER A 392 -10.45 -25.38 -4.11
CA SER A 392 -9.60 -26.16 -3.19
C SER A 392 -8.12 -25.86 -3.28
N PHE A 393 -7.68 -25.00 -4.22
CA PHE A 393 -6.28 -24.64 -4.38
C PHE A 393 -5.89 -23.54 -3.37
N PRO A 394 -4.96 -23.82 -2.43
CA PRO A 394 -4.47 -22.83 -1.52
C PRO A 394 -3.47 -21.90 -2.24
N PRO A 395 -3.74 -20.60 -2.37
CA PRO A 395 -2.87 -19.66 -3.07
C PRO A 395 -1.71 -19.24 -2.17
N ASP A 396 -0.76 -20.17 -1.94
CA ASP A 396 0.42 -19.92 -1.10
C ASP A 396 1.47 -19.01 -1.73
N SER A 397 1.31 -18.66 -3.01
CA SER A 397 2.22 -17.79 -3.78
C SER A 397 1.39 -16.83 -4.62
N GLY A 398 1.70 -15.53 -4.54
CA GLY A 398 1.02 -14.54 -5.36
C GLY A 398 1.21 -14.77 -6.86
N TYR A 399 2.38 -15.25 -7.30
CA TYR A 399 2.60 -15.60 -8.71
C TYR A 399 1.84 -16.87 -9.13
N ALA A 400 1.76 -17.87 -8.26
CA ALA A 400 0.99 -19.08 -8.54
C ALA A 400 -0.52 -18.76 -8.63
N ARG A 401 -1.04 -17.94 -7.72
CA ARG A 401 -2.40 -17.43 -7.78
C ARG A 401 -2.67 -16.68 -9.08
N LEU A 402 -1.77 -15.77 -9.43
CA LEU A 402 -1.89 -14.98 -10.65
C LEU A 402 -1.94 -15.88 -11.88
N ALA A 403 -1.04 -16.89 -11.96
CA ALA A 403 -1.02 -17.86 -13.07
C ALA A 403 -2.29 -18.73 -13.13
N VAL A 404 -2.86 -19.10 -11.98
CA VAL A 404 -4.10 -19.88 -11.91
C VAL A 404 -5.31 -19.06 -12.32
N GLU A 405 -5.40 -17.81 -11.83
CA GLU A 405 -6.56 -16.95 -12.06
C GLU A 405 -6.53 -16.26 -13.44
N THR A 406 -5.36 -15.82 -13.91
CA THR A 406 -5.22 -15.04 -15.16
C THR A 406 -4.48 -15.78 -16.28
N GLY A 407 -4.08 -17.02 -16.02
CA GLY A 407 -3.30 -17.84 -16.95
C GLY A 407 -1.84 -17.37 -17.10
N TRP A 408 -1.08 -18.12 -17.92
CA TRP A 408 0.30 -17.75 -18.20
C TRP A 408 0.42 -16.46 -19.03
N VAL A 409 -0.62 -16.08 -19.82
CA VAL A 409 -0.67 -14.79 -20.53
C VAL A 409 -0.73 -13.64 -19.53
N GLY A 410 -1.62 -13.71 -18.55
CA GLY A 410 -1.70 -12.68 -17.50
C GLY A 410 -0.44 -12.62 -16.66
N LEU A 411 0.11 -13.78 -16.27
CA LEU A 411 1.40 -13.81 -15.56
C LEU A 411 2.51 -13.11 -16.35
N LEU A 412 2.59 -13.34 -17.66
CA LEU A 412 3.58 -12.70 -18.53
C LEU A 412 3.42 -11.16 -18.55
N ILE A 413 2.18 -10.67 -18.73
CA ILE A 413 1.88 -9.23 -18.73
C ILE A 413 2.29 -8.61 -17.40
N PHE A 414 1.97 -9.25 -16.27
CA PHE A 414 2.36 -8.77 -14.94
C PHE A 414 3.89 -8.77 -14.75
N CYS A 415 4.59 -9.81 -15.18
CA CYS A 415 6.05 -9.86 -15.13
C CYS A 415 6.70 -8.76 -15.99
N ILE A 416 6.15 -8.47 -17.19
CA ILE A 416 6.60 -7.37 -18.02
C ILE A 416 6.36 -6.03 -17.32
N LEU A 417 5.19 -5.81 -16.70
CA LEU A 417 4.90 -4.61 -15.93
C LEU A 417 5.95 -4.40 -14.83
N VAL A 418 6.19 -5.42 -14.00
CA VAL A 418 7.17 -5.34 -12.91
C VAL A 418 8.58 -5.07 -13.45
N PHE A 419 8.98 -5.76 -14.50
CA PHE A 419 10.28 -5.56 -15.15
C PHE A 419 10.45 -4.13 -15.65
N VAL A 420 9.45 -3.57 -16.35
CA VAL A 420 9.50 -2.19 -16.86
C VAL A 420 9.52 -1.18 -15.70
N VAL A 421 8.76 -1.41 -14.63
CA VAL A 421 8.82 -0.56 -13.42
C VAL A 421 10.23 -0.54 -12.84
N LEU A 422 10.86 -1.70 -12.67
CA LEU A 422 12.21 -1.79 -12.11
C LEU A 422 13.26 -1.14 -13.02
N VAL A 423 13.24 -1.43 -14.31
CA VAL A 423 14.17 -0.82 -15.29
C VAL A 423 14.00 0.70 -15.34
N THR A 424 12.76 1.18 -15.39
CA THR A 424 12.46 2.62 -15.39
C THR A 424 12.93 3.27 -14.09
N GLY A 425 12.67 2.65 -12.95
CA GLY A 425 13.09 3.14 -11.64
C GLY A 425 14.61 3.18 -11.48
N ILE A 426 15.33 2.16 -11.95
CA ILE A 426 16.80 2.13 -11.96
C ILE A 426 17.33 3.27 -12.84
N ASN A 427 16.78 3.46 -14.04
CA ASN A 427 17.18 4.55 -14.93
C ASN A 427 16.94 5.92 -14.30
N TYR A 428 15.81 6.11 -13.61
CA TYR A 428 15.52 7.35 -12.89
C TYR A 428 16.45 7.57 -11.72
N PHE A 429 16.74 6.54 -10.92
CA PHE A 429 17.69 6.61 -9.81
C PHE A 429 19.05 7.17 -10.23
N PHE A 430 19.57 6.73 -11.38
CA PHE A 430 20.86 7.24 -11.88
C PHE A 430 20.78 8.62 -12.51
N LYS A 431 19.60 9.06 -13.00
CA LYS A 431 19.39 10.37 -13.62
C LYS A 431 19.10 11.48 -12.61
N ILE A 432 18.48 11.17 -11.47
CA ILE A 432 18.12 12.14 -10.42
C ILE A 432 19.39 12.77 -9.84
N ARG A 433 19.45 14.10 -9.81
CA ARG A 433 20.59 14.88 -9.31
C ARG A 433 20.44 15.23 -7.83
N ASP A 434 19.23 15.59 -7.41
CA ASP A 434 18.96 15.90 -6.01
C ASP A 434 19.14 14.67 -5.12
N ARG A 435 19.91 14.84 -4.03
CA ARG A 435 20.29 13.71 -3.15
C ARG A 435 19.11 13.16 -2.36
N GLU A 436 18.18 14.03 -1.95
CA GLU A 436 16.99 13.64 -1.18
C GLU A 436 16.01 12.88 -2.08
N LEU A 437 15.72 13.41 -3.28
CA LEU A 437 14.86 12.76 -4.25
C LEU A 437 15.43 11.41 -4.71
N ARG A 438 16.75 11.31 -4.88
CA ARG A 438 17.42 10.05 -5.18
C ARG A 438 17.24 9.02 -4.05
N ALA A 439 17.31 9.44 -2.78
CA ALA A 439 17.07 8.55 -1.64
C ALA A 439 15.61 8.06 -1.59
N TYR A 440 14.62 8.93 -1.90
CA TYR A 440 13.24 8.52 -2.03
C TYR A 440 13.05 7.51 -3.17
N CYS A 441 13.63 7.78 -4.34
CA CYS A 441 13.60 6.85 -5.46
C CYS A 441 14.15 5.47 -5.07
N LEU A 442 15.29 5.43 -4.40
CA LEU A 442 15.91 4.20 -3.91
C LEU A 442 15.00 3.44 -2.95
N GLY A 443 14.41 4.11 -1.96
CA GLY A 443 13.48 3.51 -1.01
C GLY A 443 12.25 2.91 -1.70
N MET A 444 11.66 3.61 -2.65
CA MET A 444 10.50 3.13 -3.42
C MET A 444 10.87 1.97 -4.34
N LEU A 445 12.03 2.04 -5.00
CA LEU A 445 12.50 0.98 -5.88
C LEU A 445 12.77 -0.32 -5.11
N ILE A 446 13.36 -0.23 -3.92
CA ILE A 446 13.55 -1.38 -3.03
C ILE A 446 12.21 -1.92 -2.53
N THR A 447 11.24 -1.05 -2.23
CA THR A 447 9.89 -1.47 -1.84
C THR A 447 9.24 -2.33 -2.93
N VAL A 448 9.27 -1.88 -4.18
CA VAL A 448 8.75 -2.63 -5.32
C VAL A 448 9.49 -3.96 -5.47
N PHE A 449 10.81 -3.95 -5.41
CA PHE A 449 11.64 -5.15 -5.54
C PHE A 449 11.34 -6.17 -4.43
N VAL A 450 11.35 -5.74 -3.16
CA VAL A 450 11.11 -6.60 -1.99
C VAL A 450 9.73 -7.24 -2.02
N LEU A 451 8.68 -6.46 -2.35
CA LEU A 451 7.33 -6.99 -2.45
C LEU A 451 7.20 -8.01 -3.59
N ASN A 452 7.87 -7.80 -4.71
CA ASN A 452 7.86 -8.79 -5.80
C ASN A 452 8.62 -10.07 -5.46
N VAL A 453 9.78 -9.98 -4.83
CA VAL A 453 10.49 -11.17 -4.33
C VAL A 453 9.64 -11.89 -3.27
N GLY A 454 9.04 -11.14 -2.35
CA GLY A 454 8.15 -11.66 -1.31
C GLY A 454 6.86 -12.27 -1.85
N ASN A 455 6.41 -11.85 -3.04
CA ASN A 455 5.21 -12.37 -3.69
C ASN A 455 5.38 -13.81 -4.22
N TYR A 456 6.63 -14.31 -4.31
CA TYR A 456 6.90 -15.69 -4.68
C TYR A 456 6.54 -16.70 -3.56
N PRO A 457 7.01 -16.54 -2.29
CA PRO A 457 6.67 -17.46 -1.22
C PRO A 457 5.32 -17.16 -0.54
N GLN A 458 4.70 -16.00 -0.80
CA GLN A 458 3.45 -15.54 -0.16
C GLN A 458 2.70 -14.55 -1.05
N GLU A 459 1.44 -14.27 -0.75
CA GLU A 459 0.66 -13.22 -1.41
C GLU A 459 1.02 -11.84 -0.83
N ALA A 460 2.14 -11.24 -1.27
CA ALA A 460 2.67 -10.02 -0.66
C ALA A 460 2.00 -8.72 -1.13
N ILE A 461 1.39 -8.70 -2.34
CA ILE A 461 0.93 -7.47 -2.99
C ILE A 461 -0.58 -7.25 -2.82
N ILE A 462 -1.36 -8.32 -2.62
CA ILE A 462 -2.83 -8.25 -2.70
C ILE A 462 -3.46 -7.67 -1.43
N GLN A 463 -2.84 -7.89 -0.26
CA GLN A 463 -3.42 -7.55 1.04
C GLN A 463 -3.14 -6.10 1.46
N PHE A 464 -4.05 -5.52 2.25
CA PHE A 464 -3.79 -4.26 2.94
C PHE A 464 -2.68 -4.42 4.01
N PRO A 465 -1.81 -3.42 4.14
CA PRO A 465 -1.71 -2.17 3.37
C PRO A 465 -0.87 -2.30 2.09
N SER A 466 -0.26 -3.48 1.85
CA SER A 466 0.76 -3.67 0.81
C SER A 466 0.26 -3.34 -0.60
N ASN A 467 -1.02 -3.57 -0.90
CA ASN A 467 -1.61 -3.23 -2.18
C ASN A 467 -1.56 -1.72 -2.48
N VAL A 468 -2.02 -0.88 -1.56
CA VAL A 468 -1.98 0.59 -1.71
C VAL A 468 -0.53 1.10 -1.78
N TYR A 469 0.33 0.61 -0.86
CA TYR A 469 1.71 1.04 -0.76
C TYR A 469 2.57 0.60 -1.94
N PHE A 470 2.26 -0.53 -2.55
CA PHE A 470 2.93 -1.01 -3.77
C PHE A 470 2.70 -0.07 -4.95
N TYR A 471 1.44 0.27 -5.24
CA TYR A 471 1.14 1.19 -6.35
C TYR A 471 1.55 2.63 -6.04
N MET A 472 1.53 3.03 -4.77
CA MET A 472 2.13 4.29 -4.34
C MET A 472 3.64 4.32 -4.59
N ALA A 473 4.37 3.27 -4.25
CA ALA A 473 5.81 3.21 -4.50
C ALA A 473 6.13 3.30 -5.99
N ILE A 474 5.38 2.60 -6.85
CA ILE A 474 5.52 2.70 -8.31
C ILE A 474 5.27 4.14 -8.79
N ALA A 475 4.22 4.80 -8.30
CA ALA A 475 3.89 6.18 -8.65
C ALA A 475 4.99 7.15 -8.20
N LEU A 476 5.48 6.99 -6.97
CA LEU A 476 6.50 7.87 -6.40
C LEU A 476 7.84 7.77 -7.12
N ILE A 477 8.22 6.62 -7.69
CA ILE A 477 9.39 6.49 -8.56
C ILE A 477 9.32 7.48 -9.74
N HIS A 478 8.16 7.60 -10.39
CA HIS A 478 7.96 8.55 -11.47
C HIS A 478 7.92 10.01 -10.97
N VAL A 479 7.20 10.24 -9.87
CA VAL A 479 7.02 11.57 -9.28
C VAL A 479 8.34 12.20 -8.86
N VAL A 480 9.22 11.47 -8.19
CA VAL A 480 10.52 12.01 -7.75
C VAL A 480 11.40 12.41 -8.92
N TYR A 481 11.41 11.64 -10.00
CA TYR A 481 12.13 12.00 -11.24
C TYR A 481 11.55 13.24 -11.90
N ARG A 482 10.23 13.35 -11.98
CA ARG A 482 9.53 14.52 -12.52
C ARG A 482 9.87 15.80 -11.75
N ILE A 483 9.85 15.75 -10.42
CA ILE A 483 10.18 16.89 -9.57
C ILE A 483 11.64 17.30 -9.75
N ASP A 484 12.59 16.37 -9.77
CA ASP A 484 14.01 16.66 -10.01
C ASP A 484 14.23 17.31 -11.38
N LYS A 485 13.59 16.80 -12.42
CA LYS A 485 13.66 17.37 -13.77
C LYS A 485 13.14 18.82 -13.79
N GLN A 486 11.97 19.07 -13.18
CA GLN A 486 11.40 20.42 -13.12
C GLN A 486 12.31 21.41 -12.38
N GLN A 487 12.94 21.00 -11.29
CA GLN A 487 13.90 21.85 -10.54
C GLN A 487 15.15 22.17 -11.37
N ASN A 488 15.69 21.17 -12.08
CA ASN A 488 16.86 21.35 -12.94
C ASN A 488 16.56 22.27 -14.15
N ASP A 489 15.41 22.10 -14.81
CA ASP A 489 14.98 22.92 -15.95
C ASP A 489 14.76 24.38 -15.52
N ALA A 490 14.19 24.63 -14.34
CA ALA A 490 14.02 25.96 -13.78
C ALA A 490 15.37 26.63 -13.48
N ALA A 491 16.32 25.90 -12.86
CA ALA A 491 17.66 26.39 -12.57
C ALA A 491 18.43 26.78 -13.85
N THR A 492 18.32 25.98 -14.90
CA THR A 492 18.96 26.26 -16.22
C THR A 492 18.41 27.54 -16.86
N LYS A 493 17.09 27.75 -16.80
CA LYS A 493 16.44 28.97 -17.36
C LYS A 493 16.89 30.24 -16.60
N ILE A 494 17.00 30.18 -15.26
CA ILE A 494 17.47 31.32 -14.45
C ILE A 494 18.95 31.62 -14.74
N GLY A 495 19.78 30.58 -14.93
CA GLY A 495 21.19 30.74 -15.30
C GLY A 495 21.38 31.39 -16.69
N ALA A 496 20.56 30.99 -17.67
CA ALA A 496 20.59 31.59 -19.02
C ALA A 496 20.14 33.06 -19.02
N SER A 497 19.13 33.42 -18.22
CA SER A 497 18.65 34.82 -18.09
C SER A 497 19.62 35.78 -17.38
N LYS A 498 20.60 35.25 -16.62
CA LYS A 498 21.62 36.08 -15.95
C LYS A 498 22.85 36.33 -16.81
N ASN A 499 23.05 35.54 -17.87
CA ASN A 499 24.22 35.60 -18.75
C ASN A 499 23.91 36.22 -20.13
N GLY A 500 22.69 36.62 -20.41
CA GLY A 500 22.25 37.40 -21.57
C GLY A 500 21.75 38.76 -21.14
#